data_5787a28f5ed5cf1fc8c84a2a637f9503
#
_entry.id   5787a28f5ed5cf1fc8c84a2a637f9503
#
_cell.length_a   1.000
_cell.length_b   1.000
_cell.length_c   1.000
_cell.angle_alpha   90.00
_cell.angle_beta   90.00
_cell.angle_gamma   90.00
#
_symmetry.space_group_name_H-M   'P 1'
#
loop_
_entity.id
_entity.type
_entity.pdbx_description
1 polymer ?
#
loop_
_entity_poly.entity_id
_entity_poly.type
_entity_poly.pdbx_seq_one_letter_code
_entity_poly.pdbx_strand_id
1 'polypeptide(L)'
;MAKGKLCIDIGGTKIIFAIIDGSGHIIKSKRIDTPKLKSLFLKALSENISNYKAFSNGIINVSMAGRVDNSGKVIFSPNLPIAGFNFIEFMKRFSRKVTIENDGNCFGIYQLYAGGLKKYKSGLIIVWGTGIGSSIIYSGKIYKGGGFATESGHMVYDYSTGKDIESAIGGKSIKQMYGMDGFDLHRLAEKGDKKALKAFQEIGRKFGLYLSSMMFVLDPEVIIIGGSFANSWKFMKDSIYSVINERRIRKRMTIKIVRGKFYVVRGCYFIDEYENSNNKL
;
A
#
# COMPACT_ATOMS: atom_id res chain seq x y z
N MET A 1 31.70 5.42 0.75
CA MET A 1 30.39 4.97 1.26
C MET A 1 29.59 4.40 0.10
N ALA A 2 28.92 3.27 0.28
CA ALA A 2 28.04 2.71 -0.74
C ALA A 2 26.90 3.69 -1.05
N LYS A 3 26.70 3.96 -2.35
CA LYS A 3 25.59 4.80 -2.83
C LYS A 3 24.44 3.92 -3.26
N GLY A 4 23.20 4.36 -3.00
CA GLY A 4 21.99 3.66 -3.38
C GLY A 4 20.93 4.57 -4.00
N LYS A 5 19.79 4.01 -4.38
CA LYS A 5 18.62 4.78 -4.80
C LYS A 5 17.99 5.45 -3.58
N LEU A 6 17.58 6.71 -3.70
CA LEU A 6 16.76 7.37 -2.70
C LEU A 6 15.31 6.98 -2.94
N CYS A 7 14.75 6.20 -2.02
CA CYS A 7 13.37 5.76 -2.03
C CYS A 7 12.58 6.57 -0.99
N ILE A 8 11.47 7.18 -1.42
CA ILE A 8 10.64 8.03 -0.57
C ILE A 8 9.22 7.45 -0.57
N ASP A 9 8.71 7.05 0.59
CA ASP A 9 7.32 6.59 0.75
C ASP A 9 6.51 7.69 1.44
N ILE A 10 5.60 8.30 0.67
CA ILE A 10 4.81 9.46 1.08
C ILE A 10 3.38 8.99 1.41
N GLY A 11 3.13 8.69 2.67
CA GLY A 11 1.81 8.37 3.18
C GLY A 11 1.10 9.57 3.81
N GLY A 12 -0.19 9.44 4.02
CA GLY A 12 -1.01 10.50 4.63
C GLY A 12 -0.67 10.85 6.09
N THR A 13 0.02 9.97 6.81
CA THR A 13 0.40 10.17 8.22
C THR A 13 1.89 10.24 8.45
N LYS A 14 2.68 9.62 7.58
CA LYS A 14 4.14 9.54 7.71
C LYS A 14 4.81 9.58 6.34
N ILE A 15 6.03 10.10 6.30
CA ILE A 15 6.93 10.02 5.16
C ILE A 15 8.17 9.24 5.59
N ILE A 16 8.59 8.27 4.77
CA ILE A 16 9.80 7.50 5.00
C ILE A 16 10.80 7.82 3.89
N PHE A 17 11.99 8.22 4.25
CA PHE A 17 13.14 8.36 3.36
C PHE A 17 14.08 7.19 3.60
N ALA A 18 14.53 6.53 2.54
CA ALA A 18 15.47 5.42 2.64
C ALA A 18 16.48 5.43 1.50
N ILE A 19 17.74 5.16 1.81
CA ILE A 19 18.74 4.78 0.80
C ILE A 19 18.75 3.26 0.76
N ILE A 20 18.54 2.71 -0.43
CA ILE A 20 18.55 1.27 -0.70
C ILE A 20 19.66 0.97 -1.69
N ASP A 21 20.59 0.09 -1.32
CA ASP A 21 21.73 -0.31 -2.14
C ASP A 21 21.33 -1.30 -3.26
N GLY A 22 22.31 -1.66 -4.11
CA GLY A 22 22.14 -2.58 -5.21
C GLY A 22 21.73 -4.01 -4.80
N SER A 23 21.86 -4.37 -3.53
CA SER A 23 21.42 -5.65 -2.96
C SER A 23 20.01 -5.59 -2.36
N GLY A 24 19.36 -4.41 -2.39
CA GLY A 24 18.03 -4.21 -1.80
C GLY A 24 18.06 -3.99 -0.27
N HIS A 25 19.22 -3.75 0.32
CA HIS A 25 19.35 -3.44 1.74
C HIS A 25 19.15 -1.95 2.00
N ILE A 26 18.41 -1.63 3.08
CA ILE A 26 18.25 -0.25 3.56
C ILE A 26 19.52 0.14 4.32
N ILE A 27 20.34 1.02 3.74
CA ILE A 27 21.60 1.51 4.36
C ILE A 27 21.31 2.64 5.35
N LYS A 28 20.32 3.47 5.05
CA LYS A 28 19.93 4.62 5.88
C LYS A 28 18.44 4.86 5.72
N SER A 29 17.77 5.17 6.81
CA SER A 29 16.36 5.57 6.76
C SER A 29 16.00 6.60 7.82
N LYS A 30 14.97 7.40 7.53
CA LYS A 30 14.35 8.36 8.45
C LYS A 30 12.86 8.37 8.21
N ARG A 31 12.11 8.44 9.28
CA ARG A 31 10.67 8.65 9.27
C ARG A 31 10.37 10.02 9.86
N ILE A 32 9.45 10.73 9.23
CA ILE A 32 8.85 11.96 9.75
C ILE A 32 7.33 11.86 9.67
N ASP A 33 6.63 12.66 10.45
CA ASP A 33 5.19 12.83 10.30
C ASP A 33 4.89 13.67 9.04
N THR A 34 3.77 13.37 8.36
CA THR A 34 3.38 14.08 7.14
C THR A 34 2.80 15.46 7.50
N PRO A 35 3.46 16.57 7.13
CA PRO A 35 2.94 17.91 7.36
C PRO A 35 1.63 18.14 6.60
N LYS A 36 0.65 18.78 7.25
CA LYS A 36 -0.69 19.01 6.68
C LYS A 36 -0.79 20.27 5.85
N LEU A 37 0.12 21.22 6.03
CA LEU A 37 0.22 22.43 5.20
C LEU A 37 1.16 22.19 4.04
N LYS A 38 0.75 22.58 2.82
CA LYS A 38 1.52 22.39 1.58
C LYS A 38 2.94 22.97 1.66
N SER A 39 3.10 24.17 2.19
CA SER A 39 4.40 24.82 2.34
C SER A 39 5.35 24.02 3.24
N LEU A 40 4.86 23.58 4.40
CA LEU A 40 5.64 22.76 5.35
C LEU A 40 5.94 21.37 4.78
N PHE A 41 4.99 20.77 4.03
CA PHE A 41 5.20 19.50 3.35
C PHE A 41 6.33 19.58 2.32
N LEU A 42 6.30 20.58 1.43
CA LEU A 42 7.34 20.78 0.41
C LEU A 42 8.68 21.14 1.03
N LYS A 43 8.70 21.96 2.10
CA LYS A 43 9.91 22.27 2.87
C LYS A 43 10.52 21.01 3.48
N ALA A 44 9.72 20.20 4.17
CA ALA A 44 10.18 18.95 4.79
C ALA A 44 10.76 17.97 3.75
N LEU A 45 10.13 17.85 2.57
CA LEU A 45 10.68 17.06 1.47
C LEU A 45 12.03 17.60 1.01
N SER A 46 12.12 18.91 0.74
CA SER A 46 13.36 19.56 0.25
C SER A 46 14.54 19.34 1.20
N GLU A 47 14.33 19.59 2.49
CA GLU A 47 15.37 19.44 3.51
C GLU A 47 15.85 17.99 3.62
N ASN A 48 14.91 17.04 3.69
CA ASN A 48 15.28 15.65 3.84
C ASN A 48 15.92 15.09 2.57
N ILE A 49 15.46 15.41 1.37
CA ILE A 49 16.10 14.99 0.11
C ILE A 49 17.52 15.51 0.05
N SER A 50 17.76 16.79 0.40
CA SER A 50 19.09 17.39 0.43
C SER A 50 20.04 16.65 1.39
N ASN A 51 19.56 16.27 2.57
CA ASN A 51 20.32 15.51 3.56
C ASN A 51 20.70 14.09 3.09
N TYR A 52 19.98 13.55 2.11
CA TYR A 52 20.24 12.23 1.54
C TYR A 52 21.08 12.26 0.25
N LYS A 53 21.33 13.45 -0.33
CA LYS A 53 22.03 13.62 -1.61
C LYS A 53 23.41 12.95 -1.62
N ALA A 54 24.17 13.06 -0.55
CA ALA A 54 25.52 12.47 -0.45
C ALA A 54 25.53 10.93 -0.52
N PHE A 55 24.43 10.28 -0.15
CA PHE A 55 24.28 8.83 -0.12
C PHE A 55 23.57 8.30 -1.37
N SER A 56 22.96 9.17 -2.19
CA SER A 56 22.22 8.79 -3.39
C SER A 56 23.13 8.62 -4.59
N ASN A 57 22.81 7.65 -5.44
CA ASN A 57 23.41 7.49 -6.78
C ASN A 57 22.76 8.39 -7.84
N GLY A 58 21.88 9.31 -7.44
CA GLY A 58 21.17 10.24 -8.30
C GLY A 58 19.82 9.75 -8.79
N ILE A 59 19.37 8.56 -8.41
CA ILE A 59 18.02 8.05 -8.70
C ILE A 59 17.13 8.34 -7.49
N ILE A 60 15.95 8.92 -7.74
CA ILE A 60 14.91 9.14 -6.73
C ILE A 60 13.64 8.44 -7.18
N ASN A 61 13.22 7.45 -6.42
CA ASN A 61 11.96 6.75 -6.61
C ASN A 61 10.98 7.14 -5.50
N VAL A 62 9.75 7.45 -5.87
CA VAL A 62 8.71 7.91 -4.93
C VAL A 62 7.51 6.99 -4.97
N SER A 63 7.14 6.49 -3.82
CA SER A 63 5.84 5.91 -3.53
C SER A 63 4.94 7.00 -2.96
N MET A 64 3.70 7.13 -3.44
CA MET A 64 2.79 8.18 -3.01
C MET A 64 1.39 7.61 -2.73
N ALA A 65 0.84 7.96 -1.55
CA ALA A 65 -0.56 7.71 -1.23
C ALA A 65 -1.45 8.68 -2.03
N GLY A 66 -1.67 8.36 -3.30
CA GLY A 66 -2.38 9.17 -4.25
C GLY A 66 -2.01 8.80 -5.67
N ARG A 67 -2.45 9.63 -6.61
CA ARG A 67 -2.27 9.38 -8.02
C ARG A 67 -1.71 10.60 -8.75
N VAL A 68 -0.77 10.32 -9.62
CA VAL A 68 -0.11 11.28 -10.50
C VAL A 68 -0.45 10.92 -11.93
N ASP A 69 -0.80 11.89 -12.76
CA ASP A 69 -0.99 11.69 -14.21
C ASP A 69 0.35 11.64 -14.96
N ASN A 70 0.27 11.41 -16.28
CA ASN A 70 1.46 11.33 -17.13
C ASN A 70 2.28 12.64 -17.20
N SER A 71 1.68 13.77 -16.82
CA SER A 71 2.37 15.07 -16.74
C SER A 71 3.08 15.27 -15.39
N GLY A 72 2.86 14.36 -14.43
CA GLY A 72 3.40 14.46 -13.08
C GLY A 72 2.57 15.33 -12.13
N LYS A 73 1.33 15.69 -12.53
CA LYS A 73 0.38 16.39 -11.69
C LYS A 73 -0.35 15.42 -10.77
N VAL A 74 -0.47 15.76 -9.50
CA VAL A 74 -1.23 14.97 -8.51
C VAL A 74 -2.72 15.18 -8.76
N ILE A 75 -3.39 14.19 -9.33
CA ILE A 75 -4.81 14.26 -9.70
C ILE A 75 -5.74 13.77 -8.60
N PHE A 76 -5.24 12.90 -7.72
CA PHE A 76 -5.97 12.38 -6.58
C PHE A 76 -5.04 12.16 -5.40
N SER A 77 -5.35 12.75 -4.25
CA SER A 77 -4.59 12.54 -3.02
C SER A 77 -5.41 13.06 -1.81
N PRO A 78 -6.32 12.27 -1.26
CA PRO A 78 -7.24 12.74 -0.22
C PRO A 78 -6.54 13.04 1.11
N ASN A 79 -5.36 12.47 1.33
CA ASN A 79 -4.63 12.55 2.60
C ASN A 79 -3.35 13.41 2.55
N LEU A 80 -3.01 14.00 1.36
CA LEU A 80 -1.83 14.84 1.17
C LEU A 80 -2.22 16.26 0.72
N PRO A 81 -1.50 17.30 1.14
CA PRO A 81 -1.89 18.70 0.86
C PRO A 81 -1.39 19.18 -0.52
N ILE A 82 -1.37 18.32 -1.55
CA ILE A 82 -0.75 18.59 -2.86
C ILE A 82 -1.64 18.24 -4.05
N ALA A 83 -2.96 18.11 -3.87
CA ALA A 83 -3.87 17.93 -4.98
C ALA A 83 -3.73 19.06 -6.00
N GLY A 84 -3.68 18.72 -7.30
CA GLY A 84 -3.49 19.67 -8.40
C GLY A 84 -2.06 20.18 -8.59
N PHE A 85 -1.10 19.77 -7.74
CA PHE A 85 0.29 20.23 -7.81
C PHE A 85 1.11 19.38 -8.80
N ASN A 86 1.97 20.03 -9.60
CA ASN A 86 2.92 19.33 -10.47
C ASN A 86 4.10 18.83 -9.63
N PHE A 87 3.97 17.60 -9.13
CA PHE A 87 4.92 17.03 -8.19
C PHE A 87 6.22 16.58 -8.88
N ILE A 88 6.15 16.11 -10.13
CA ILE A 88 7.34 15.70 -10.87
C ILE A 88 8.29 16.89 -11.13
N GLU A 89 7.76 18.07 -11.47
CA GLU A 89 8.56 19.28 -11.66
C GLU A 89 9.26 19.71 -10.36
N PHE A 90 8.56 19.60 -9.24
CA PHE A 90 9.18 19.85 -7.94
C PHE A 90 10.32 18.88 -7.67
N MET A 91 10.15 17.59 -7.96
CA MET A 91 11.16 16.55 -7.69
C MET A 91 12.34 16.62 -8.65
N LYS A 92 12.16 17.05 -9.90
CA LYS A 92 13.24 17.27 -10.88
C LYS A 92 14.29 18.29 -10.44
N ARG A 93 13.97 19.15 -9.48
CA ARG A 93 14.94 20.08 -8.85
C ARG A 93 16.04 19.35 -8.09
N PHE A 94 15.81 18.11 -7.65
CA PHE A 94 16.73 17.29 -6.87
C PHE A 94 17.43 16.22 -7.70
N SER A 95 16.77 15.70 -8.73
CA SER A 95 17.33 14.71 -9.65
C SER A 95 16.60 14.73 -11.00
N ARG A 96 17.35 14.45 -12.08
CA ARG A 96 16.76 14.20 -13.41
C ARG A 96 16.12 12.81 -13.54
N LYS A 97 16.51 11.87 -12.68
CA LYS A 97 16.02 10.48 -12.66
C LYS A 97 15.03 10.33 -11.51
N VAL A 98 13.78 10.72 -11.74
CA VAL A 98 12.69 10.60 -10.77
C VAL A 98 11.60 9.75 -11.36
N THR A 99 11.15 8.75 -10.59
CA THR A 99 9.95 7.95 -10.88
C THR A 99 8.97 8.05 -9.71
N ILE A 100 7.68 8.02 -10.01
CA ILE A 100 6.61 8.15 -9.03
C ILE A 100 5.57 7.06 -9.30
N GLU A 101 5.19 6.31 -8.27
CA GLU A 101 4.16 5.30 -8.36
C GLU A 101 3.24 5.35 -7.13
N ASN A 102 2.01 4.85 -7.27
CA ASN A 102 1.08 4.67 -6.15
C ASN A 102 1.65 3.70 -5.11
N ASP A 103 1.34 3.90 -3.82
CA ASP A 103 1.86 3.10 -2.71
C ASP A 103 1.39 1.63 -2.75
N GLY A 104 0.13 1.37 -3.11
CA GLY A 104 -0.37 0.01 -3.34
C GLY A 104 0.37 -0.69 -4.48
N ASN A 105 0.62 0.03 -5.58
CA ASN A 105 1.40 -0.49 -6.70
C ASN A 105 2.86 -0.73 -6.33
N CYS A 106 3.48 0.12 -5.51
CA CYS A 106 4.83 -0.11 -4.99
C CYS A 106 4.91 -1.43 -4.20
N PHE A 107 3.91 -1.73 -3.38
CA PHE A 107 3.86 -3.01 -2.71
C PHE A 107 3.67 -4.17 -3.70
N GLY A 108 2.86 -4.00 -4.74
CA GLY A 108 2.72 -4.96 -5.84
C GLY A 108 4.04 -5.22 -6.57
N ILE A 109 4.78 -4.16 -6.92
CA ILE A 109 6.11 -4.24 -7.55
C ILE A 109 7.08 -5.00 -6.65
N TYR A 110 7.09 -4.72 -5.34
CA TYR A 110 7.89 -5.52 -4.41
C TYR A 110 7.56 -7.01 -4.48
N GLN A 111 6.26 -7.35 -4.53
CA GLN A 111 5.85 -8.75 -4.59
C GLN A 111 6.25 -9.44 -5.91
N LEU A 112 6.29 -8.70 -7.01
CA LEU A 112 6.78 -9.20 -8.32
C LEU A 112 8.29 -9.46 -8.31
N TYR A 113 9.08 -8.53 -7.79
CA TYR A 113 10.55 -8.59 -7.88
C TYR A 113 11.20 -9.37 -6.74
N ALA A 114 10.72 -9.21 -5.52
CA ALA A 114 11.35 -9.76 -4.32
C ALA A 114 10.42 -10.60 -3.43
N GLY A 115 9.12 -10.65 -3.75
CA GLY A 115 8.12 -11.27 -2.90
C GLY A 115 7.47 -12.52 -3.44
N GLY A 116 6.24 -12.75 -3.02
CA GLY A 116 5.49 -13.97 -3.23
C GLY A 116 4.81 -14.12 -4.59
N LEU A 117 4.91 -13.11 -5.49
CA LEU A 117 4.27 -13.13 -6.81
C LEU A 117 5.13 -13.72 -7.92
N LYS A 118 6.43 -13.95 -7.71
CA LYS A 118 7.37 -14.44 -8.75
C LYS A 118 6.88 -15.66 -9.55
N LYS A 119 5.98 -16.45 -9.00
CA LYS A 119 5.48 -17.71 -9.61
C LYS A 119 4.07 -17.56 -10.20
N TYR A 120 3.45 -16.38 -10.11
CA TYR A 120 2.06 -16.14 -10.48
C TYR A 120 1.95 -15.10 -11.57
N LYS A 121 1.02 -15.30 -12.50
CA LYS A 121 0.71 -14.35 -13.58
C LYS A 121 -0.41 -13.39 -13.20
N SER A 122 -1.29 -13.81 -12.28
CA SER A 122 -2.38 -12.96 -11.78
C SER A 122 -2.42 -12.96 -10.25
N GLY A 123 -2.73 -11.81 -9.68
CA GLY A 123 -2.80 -11.67 -8.22
C GLY A 123 -3.52 -10.40 -7.79
N LEU A 124 -4.09 -10.48 -6.59
CA LEU A 124 -4.61 -9.33 -5.85
C LEU A 124 -3.70 -9.07 -4.66
N ILE A 125 -3.18 -7.87 -4.58
CA ILE A 125 -2.37 -7.41 -3.45
C ILE A 125 -3.19 -6.42 -2.64
N ILE A 126 -3.19 -6.57 -1.31
CA ILE A 126 -3.91 -5.70 -0.39
C ILE A 126 -2.96 -5.21 0.69
N VAL A 127 -2.88 -3.90 0.86
CA VAL A 127 -2.16 -3.23 1.95
C VAL A 127 -3.19 -2.73 2.95
N TRP A 128 -3.36 -3.47 4.03
CA TRP A 128 -4.34 -3.15 5.07
C TRP A 128 -3.66 -2.48 6.27
N GLY A 129 -3.81 -1.17 6.32
CA GLY A 129 -3.21 -0.30 7.34
C GLY A 129 -4.20 0.74 7.86
N THR A 130 -3.84 2.01 7.82
CA THR A 130 -4.72 3.14 8.16
C THR A 130 -5.96 3.14 7.26
N GLY A 131 -5.75 2.86 5.96
CA GLY A 131 -6.77 2.60 4.95
C GLY A 131 -6.59 1.21 4.34
N ILE A 132 -7.17 1.00 3.16
CA ILE A 132 -7.06 -0.21 2.35
C ILE A 132 -6.59 0.17 0.95
N GLY A 133 -5.29 0.03 0.72
CA GLY A 133 -4.72 0.10 -0.62
C GLY A 133 -4.72 -1.27 -1.29
N SER A 134 -4.75 -1.28 -2.62
CA SER A 134 -4.64 -2.52 -3.36
C SER A 134 -3.86 -2.35 -4.66
N SER A 135 -3.44 -3.47 -5.24
CA SER A 135 -2.81 -3.56 -6.55
C SER A 135 -3.26 -4.84 -7.22
N ILE A 136 -3.58 -4.78 -8.50
CA ILE A 136 -3.97 -5.94 -9.31
C ILE A 136 -2.81 -6.26 -10.25
N ILE A 137 -2.41 -7.53 -10.24
CA ILE A 137 -1.44 -8.07 -11.20
C ILE A 137 -2.21 -8.87 -12.25
N TYR A 138 -2.00 -8.51 -13.49
CA TYR A 138 -2.52 -9.22 -14.65
C TYR A 138 -1.40 -9.48 -15.65
N SER A 139 -1.26 -10.74 -16.10
CA SER A 139 -0.18 -11.18 -16.98
C SER A 139 1.24 -10.78 -16.50
N GLY A 140 1.47 -10.82 -15.18
CA GLY A 140 2.76 -10.47 -14.57
C GLY A 140 3.04 -8.96 -14.48
N LYS A 141 2.07 -8.11 -14.77
CA LYS A 141 2.18 -6.65 -14.74
C LYS A 141 1.13 -6.02 -13.84
N ILE A 142 1.44 -4.84 -13.30
CA ILE A 142 0.47 -4.01 -12.58
C ILE A 142 -0.62 -3.58 -13.58
N TYR A 143 -1.86 -3.86 -13.26
CA TYR A 143 -3.01 -3.38 -14.01
C TYR A 143 -3.34 -1.95 -13.59
N LYS A 144 -3.11 -0.97 -14.46
CA LYS A 144 -3.35 0.45 -14.19
C LYS A 144 -4.73 0.94 -14.68
N GLY A 145 -5.40 0.16 -15.57
CA GLY A 145 -6.66 0.55 -16.18
C GLY A 145 -6.60 1.93 -16.82
N GLY A 146 -7.65 2.71 -16.72
CA GLY A 146 -7.68 4.13 -17.06
C GLY A 146 -7.05 5.02 -15.99
N GLY A 147 -6.42 4.40 -14.99
CA GLY A 147 -5.65 5.04 -13.97
C GLY A 147 -6.29 5.10 -12.58
N PHE A 148 -7.56 4.71 -12.39
CA PHE A 148 -8.17 4.46 -11.08
C PHE A 148 -8.24 2.97 -10.76
N ALA A 149 -7.69 2.11 -11.62
CA ALA A 149 -7.60 0.70 -11.32
C ALA A 149 -6.83 0.52 -10.02
N THR A 150 -7.36 -0.40 -9.22
CA THR A 150 -6.83 -0.83 -7.94
C THR A 150 -7.18 0.00 -6.71
N GLU A 151 -8.00 1.03 -6.82
CA GLU A 151 -8.58 1.73 -5.66
C GLU A 151 -9.76 0.93 -5.05
N SER A 152 -9.56 -0.37 -4.83
CA SER A 152 -10.65 -1.27 -4.40
C SER A 152 -11.10 -1.05 -2.95
N GLY A 153 -10.32 -0.33 -2.13
CA GLY A 153 -10.76 0.13 -0.82
C GLY A 153 -11.94 1.09 -0.88
N HIS A 154 -12.13 1.78 -2.03
CA HIS A 154 -13.25 2.68 -2.28
C HIS A 154 -14.47 2.01 -2.92
N MET A 155 -14.47 0.68 -3.08
CA MET A 155 -15.67 -0.04 -3.48
C MET A 155 -16.76 0.11 -2.41
N VAL A 156 -17.98 0.42 -2.85
CA VAL A 156 -19.14 0.54 -1.95
C VAL A 156 -19.37 -0.80 -1.23
N TYR A 157 -19.37 -0.75 0.07
CA TYR A 157 -19.65 -1.90 0.94
C TYR A 157 -21.11 -1.92 1.41
N ASP A 158 -21.65 -0.75 1.69
CA ASP A 158 -23.03 -0.57 2.16
C ASP A 158 -23.79 0.29 1.16
N TYR A 159 -24.62 -0.35 0.35
CA TYR A 159 -25.43 0.33 -0.68
C TYR A 159 -26.50 1.27 -0.11
N SER A 160 -26.90 1.10 1.16
CA SER A 160 -27.90 1.96 1.79
C SER A 160 -27.31 3.31 2.19
N THR A 161 -26.04 3.35 2.54
CA THR A 161 -25.34 4.55 3.01
C THR A 161 -24.26 5.05 2.04
N GLY A 162 -23.93 4.29 1.01
CA GLY A 162 -22.83 4.58 0.10
C GLY A 162 -21.44 4.42 0.72
N LYS A 163 -21.31 3.87 1.92
CA LYS A 163 -20.03 3.67 2.59
C LYS A 163 -19.18 2.63 1.86
N ASP A 164 -17.90 2.92 1.72
CA ASP A 164 -16.91 2.06 1.10
C ASP A 164 -16.24 1.07 2.10
N ILE A 165 -15.45 0.16 1.57
CA ILE A 165 -14.71 -0.85 2.34
C ILE A 165 -13.74 -0.19 3.34
N GLU A 166 -13.06 0.86 2.93
CA GLU A 166 -12.13 1.57 3.83
C GLU A 166 -12.85 2.17 5.03
N SER A 167 -14.04 2.75 4.80
CA SER A 167 -14.92 3.24 5.87
C SER A 167 -15.45 2.13 6.77
N ALA A 168 -15.54 0.89 6.27
CA ALA A 168 -16.05 -0.24 7.02
C ALA A 168 -14.99 -0.94 7.89
N ILE A 169 -13.74 -1.02 7.39
CA ILE A 169 -12.68 -1.83 8.02
C ILE A 169 -11.28 -1.22 7.91
N GLY A 170 -11.09 -0.01 7.40
CA GLY A 170 -9.80 0.68 7.46
C GLY A 170 -9.41 1.01 8.90
N GLY A 171 -8.10 1.07 9.18
CA GLY A 171 -7.60 1.27 10.54
C GLY A 171 -8.11 2.55 11.21
N LYS A 172 -8.32 3.62 10.43
CA LYS A 172 -8.93 4.87 10.91
C LYS A 172 -10.38 4.64 11.37
N SER A 173 -11.14 3.91 10.58
CA SER A 173 -12.55 3.61 10.87
C SER A 173 -12.69 2.65 12.06
N ILE A 174 -11.80 1.67 12.18
CA ILE A 174 -11.73 0.76 13.34
C ILE A 174 -11.47 1.56 14.61
N LYS A 175 -10.55 2.53 14.58
CA LYS A 175 -10.30 3.40 15.72
C LYS A 175 -11.54 4.19 16.14
N GLN A 176 -12.32 4.67 15.18
CA GLN A 176 -13.58 5.38 15.44
C GLN A 176 -14.66 4.46 16.01
N MET A 177 -14.80 3.23 15.47
CA MET A 177 -15.84 2.28 15.89
C MET A 177 -15.58 1.66 17.27
N TYR A 178 -14.32 1.37 17.60
CA TYR A 178 -13.97 0.63 18.82
C TYR A 178 -13.27 1.50 19.87
N GLY A 179 -13.05 2.80 19.61
CA GLY A 179 -12.39 3.74 20.54
C GLY A 179 -10.89 3.48 20.74
N MET A 180 -10.30 2.53 20.00
CA MET A 180 -8.89 2.17 20.10
C MET A 180 -8.31 1.79 18.75
N ASP A 181 -7.01 1.93 18.58
CA ASP A 181 -6.38 1.58 17.32
C ASP A 181 -6.20 0.05 17.16
N GLY A 182 -5.82 -0.36 15.94
CA GLY A 182 -5.69 -1.77 15.61
C GLY A 182 -4.59 -2.49 16.41
N PHE A 183 -3.58 -1.77 16.91
CA PHE A 183 -2.51 -2.34 17.74
C PHE A 183 -3.03 -2.66 19.14
N ASP A 184 -3.75 -1.74 19.76
CA ASP A 184 -4.34 -1.94 21.10
C ASP A 184 -5.41 -3.03 21.05
N LEU A 185 -6.25 -3.03 19.99
CA LEU A 185 -7.24 -4.09 19.77
C LEU A 185 -6.57 -5.46 19.63
N HIS A 186 -5.46 -5.53 18.87
CA HIS A 186 -4.66 -6.76 18.73
C HIS A 186 -4.13 -7.25 20.10
N ARG A 187 -3.55 -6.34 20.89
CA ARG A 187 -2.99 -6.67 22.22
C ARG A 187 -4.05 -7.20 23.19
N LEU A 188 -5.27 -6.65 23.15
CA LEU A 188 -6.40 -7.16 23.95
C LEU A 188 -6.84 -8.54 23.48
N ALA A 189 -6.94 -8.75 22.16
CA ALA A 189 -7.29 -10.05 21.61
C ALA A 189 -6.25 -11.14 21.96
N GLU A 190 -4.96 -10.79 22.00
CA GLU A 190 -3.90 -11.70 22.46
C GLU A 190 -4.05 -12.13 23.93
N LYS A 191 -4.63 -11.26 24.76
CA LYS A 191 -4.94 -11.55 26.17
C LYS A 191 -6.28 -12.30 26.32
N GLY A 192 -6.97 -12.63 25.23
CA GLY A 192 -8.25 -13.35 25.25
C GLY A 192 -9.45 -12.46 25.55
N ASP A 193 -9.36 -11.13 25.42
CA ASP A 193 -10.49 -10.23 25.62
C ASP A 193 -11.61 -10.54 24.64
N LYS A 194 -12.79 -10.91 25.17
CA LYS A 194 -13.92 -11.36 24.36
C LYS A 194 -14.47 -10.28 23.43
N LYS A 195 -14.42 -9.01 23.83
CA LYS A 195 -14.89 -7.89 23.01
C LYS A 195 -13.95 -7.66 21.83
N ALA A 196 -12.64 -7.69 22.08
CA ALA A 196 -11.63 -7.55 21.04
C ALA A 196 -11.67 -8.73 20.04
N LEU A 197 -11.84 -9.96 20.54
CA LEU A 197 -12.01 -11.14 19.67
C LEU A 197 -13.26 -11.03 18.80
N LYS A 198 -14.40 -10.61 19.38
CA LYS A 198 -15.64 -10.38 18.63
C LYS A 198 -15.46 -9.28 17.57
N ALA A 199 -14.80 -8.18 17.91
CA ALA A 199 -14.48 -7.11 16.96
C ALA A 199 -13.67 -7.66 15.75
N PHE A 200 -12.65 -8.47 15.99
CA PHE A 200 -11.90 -9.09 14.89
C PHE A 200 -12.73 -10.09 14.07
N GLN A 201 -13.66 -10.79 14.67
CA GLN A 201 -14.58 -11.66 13.92
C GLN A 201 -15.49 -10.84 12.99
N GLU A 202 -16.05 -9.73 13.47
CA GLU A 202 -16.87 -8.82 12.68
C GLU A 202 -16.07 -8.17 11.53
N ILE A 203 -14.86 -7.68 11.83
CA ILE A 203 -13.92 -7.15 10.83
C ILE A 203 -13.59 -8.23 9.78
N GLY A 204 -13.34 -9.46 10.24
CA GLY A 204 -13.06 -10.60 9.38
C GLY A 204 -14.21 -10.95 8.44
N ARG A 205 -15.46 -10.92 8.91
CA ARG A 205 -16.64 -11.14 8.06
C ARG A 205 -16.75 -10.06 6.96
N LYS A 206 -16.59 -8.78 7.32
CA LYS A 206 -16.62 -7.67 6.34
C LYS A 206 -15.51 -7.83 5.30
N PHE A 207 -14.30 -8.14 5.75
CA PHE A 207 -13.18 -8.38 4.84
C PHE A 207 -13.38 -9.61 3.96
N GLY A 208 -13.99 -10.67 4.50
CA GLY A 208 -14.37 -11.87 3.74
C GLY A 208 -15.37 -11.57 2.61
N LEU A 209 -16.35 -10.71 2.86
CA LEU A 209 -17.28 -10.24 1.82
C LEU A 209 -16.55 -9.47 0.71
N TYR A 210 -15.69 -8.54 1.09
CA TYR A 210 -14.84 -7.83 0.13
C TYR A 210 -13.97 -8.78 -0.69
N LEU A 211 -13.21 -9.66 -0.02
CA LEU A 211 -12.36 -10.64 -0.72
C LEU A 211 -13.16 -11.52 -1.68
N SER A 212 -14.30 -12.03 -1.24
CA SER A 212 -15.12 -12.90 -2.09
C SER A 212 -15.65 -12.18 -3.32
N SER A 213 -15.98 -10.88 -3.21
CA SER A 213 -16.37 -10.07 -4.35
C SER A 213 -15.21 -9.87 -5.34
N MET A 214 -14.02 -9.57 -4.82
CA MET A 214 -12.82 -9.46 -5.65
C MET A 214 -12.43 -10.79 -6.31
N MET A 215 -12.66 -11.92 -5.63
CA MET A 215 -12.43 -13.26 -6.19
C MET A 215 -13.34 -13.54 -7.37
N PHE A 216 -14.61 -13.15 -7.31
CA PHE A 216 -15.53 -13.30 -8.45
C PHE A 216 -15.20 -12.41 -9.64
N VAL A 217 -14.64 -11.22 -9.40
CA VAL A 217 -14.32 -10.27 -10.46
C VAL A 217 -12.98 -10.58 -11.12
N LEU A 218 -11.96 -10.95 -10.32
CA LEU A 218 -10.58 -11.06 -10.79
C LEU A 218 -10.12 -12.50 -11.00
N ASP A 219 -10.72 -13.47 -10.32
CA ASP A 219 -10.27 -14.87 -10.26
C ASP A 219 -8.73 -14.99 -10.15
N PRO A 220 -8.10 -14.33 -9.15
CA PRO A 220 -6.65 -14.27 -9.08
C PRO A 220 -6.05 -15.63 -8.68
N GLU A 221 -4.82 -15.93 -9.13
CA GLU A 221 -4.08 -17.14 -8.72
C GLU A 221 -3.63 -17.05 -7.25
N VAL A 222 -3.38 -15.83 -6.77
CA VAL A 222 -2.94 -15.57 -5.40
C VAL A 222 -3.47 -14.24 -4.87
N ILE A 223 -3.80 -14.21 -3.58
CA ILE A 223 -4.08 -12.98 -2.85
C ILE A 223 -2.95 -12.77 -1.84
N ILE A 224 -2.32 -11.61 -1.85
CA ILE A 224 -1.26 -11.24 -0.90
C ILE A 224 -1.78 -10.11 -0.02
N ILE A 225 -1.77 -10.31 1.28
CA ILE A 225 -2.26 -9.35 2.26
C ILE A 225 -1.08 -8.90 3.13
N GLY A 226 -0.81 -7.61 3.11
CA GLY A 226 0.20 -6.95 3.95
C GLY A 226 -0.40 -5.80 4.75
N GLY A 227 0.48 -5.01 5.39
CA GLY A 227 0.08 -3.91 6.25
C GLY A 227 -0.07 -4.32 7.71
N SER A 228 -0.42 -3.34 8.58
CA SER A 228 -0.46 -3.57 10.03
C SER A 228 -1.52 -4.57 10.47
N PHE A 229 -2.67 -4.62 9.79
CA PHE A 229 -3.74 -5.57 10.09
C PHE A 229 -3.41 -7.02 9.71
N ALA A 230 -2.45 -7.24 8.83
CA ALA A 230 -1.94 -8.58 8.52
C ALA A 230 -1.40 -9.32 9.76
N ASN A 231 -0.93 -8.58 10.77
CA ASN A 231 -0.47 -9.16 12.04
C ASN A 231 -1.61 -9.79 12.84
N SER A 232 -2.83 -9.26 12.69
CA SER A 232 -4.04 -9.76 13.38
C SER A 232 -4.78 -10.85 12.62
N TRP A 233 -4.21 -11.36 11.52
CA TRP A 233 -4.81 -12.38 10.66
C TRP A 233 -5.36 -13.58 11.43
N LYS A 234 -4.64 -14.05 12.45
CA LYS A 234 -5.02 -15.21 13.27
C LYS A 234 -6.40 -15.08 13.94
N PHE A 235 -6.82 -13.85 14.25
CA PHE A 235 -8.11 -13.58 14.89
C PHE A 235 -9.27 -13.41 13.89
N MET A 236 -8.96 -13.23 12.60
CA MET A 236 -9.93 -12.94 11.55
C MET A 236 -10.11 -14.09 10.57
N LYS A 237 -9.08 -14.95 10.40
CA LYS A 237 -9.02 -15.94 9.33
C LYS A 237 -10.24 -16.82 9.23
N ASP A 238 -10.75 -17.31 10.38
CA ASP A 238 -11.86 -18.26 10.42
C ASP A 238 -13.17 -17.58 9.93
N SER A 239 -13.42 -16.34 10.33
CA SER A 239 -14.55 -15.54 9.85
C SER A 239 -14.45 -15.21 8.36
N ILE A 240 -13.22 -14.93 7.87
CA ILE A 240 -12.96 -14.68 6.45
C ILE A 240 -13.27 -15.92 5.63
N TYR A 241 -12.73 -17.08 6.03
CA TYR A 241 -12.96 -18.35 5.31
C TYR A 241 -14.41 -18.82 5.42
N SER A 242 -15.11 -18.57 6.56
CA SER A 242 -16.54 -18.84 6.67
C SER A 242 -17.33 -18.14 5.57
N VAL A 243 -17.09 -16.82 5.38
CA VAL A 243 -17.77 -16.05 4.33
C VAL A 243 -17.42 -16.56 2.93
N ILE A 244 -16.16 -16.85 2.65
CA ILE A 244 -15.72 -17.38 1.35
C ILE A 244 -16.44 -18.71 1.06
N ASN A 245 -16.59 -19.58 2.06
CA ASN A 245 -17.27 -20.86 1.94
C ASN A 245 -18.80 -20.68 1.77
N GLU A 246 -19.43 -19.79 2.55
CA GLU A 246 -20.86 -19.43 2.42
C GLU A 246 -21.19 -18.95 1.00
N ARG A 247 -20.27 -18.23 0.36
CA ARG A 247 -20.40 -17.76 -1.03
C ARG A 247 -20.04 -18.82 -2.07
N ARG A 248 -19.77 -20.07 -1.63
CA ARG A 248 -19.51 -21.24 -2.49
C ARG A 248 -18.34 -21.07 -3.47
N ILE A 249 -17.32 -20.29 -3.09
CA ILE A 249 -16.09 -20.18 -3.88
C ILE A 249 -15.27 -21.46 -3.68
N ARG A 250 -15.37 -22.38 -4.65
CA ARG A 250 -14.77 -23.74 -4.55
C ARG A 250 -13.30 -23.81 -4.94
N LYS A 251 -12.76 -22.78 -5.54
CA LYS A 251 -11.35 -22.76 -5.96
C LYS A 251 -10.44 -22.68 -4.74
N ARG A 252 -9.47 -23.56 -4.66
CA ARG A 252 -8.38 -23.43 -3.70
C ARG A 252 -7.50 -22.24 -4.11
N MET A 253 -7.77 -21.10 -3.53
CA MET A 253 -6.98 -19.92 -3.73
C MET A 253 -5.89 -19.83 -2.67
N THR A 254 -4.70 -19.43 -3.09
CA THR A 254 -3.59 -19.19 -2.17
C THR A 254 -3.72 -17.80 -1.58
N ILE A 255 -3.96 -17.69 -0.26
CA ILE A 255 -3.85 -16.43 0.47
C ILE A 255 -2.52 -16.41 1.21
N LYS A 256 -1.68 -15.42 0.92
CA LYS A 256 -0.39 -15.23 1.58
C LYS A 256 -0.42 -14.00 2.44
N ILE A 257 0.00 -14.15 3.69
CA ILE A 257 0.12 -13.05 4.65
C ILE A 257 1.58 -12.61 4.73
N VAL A 258 1.81 -11.35 4.42
CA VAL A 258 3.15 -10.75 4.45
C VAL A 258 3.24 -9.83 5.68
N ARG A 259 4.12 -10.22 6.61
CA ARG A 259 4.40 -9.48 7.84
C ARG A 259 5.76 -8.83 7.76
N GLY A 260 5.88 -7.62 8.27
CA GLY A 260 7.16 -6.89 8.32
C GLY A 260 6.98 -5.40 8.06
N LYS A 261 8.11 -4.72 7.93
CA LYS A 261 8.18 -3.27 7.75
C LYS A 261 8.82 -2.95 6.39
N PHE A 262 8.57 -1.75 5.88
CA PHE A 262 9.25 -1.18 4.71
C PHE A 262 8.96 -1.86 3.36
N TYR A 263 7.90 -2.70 3.22
CA TYR A 263 7.64 -3.35 1.93
C TYR A 263 7.31 -2.34 0.82
N VAL A 264 6.56 -1.28 1.13
CA VAL A 264 6.23 -0.22 0.17
C VAL A 264 7.49 0.51 -0.26
N VAL A 265 8.32 0.95 0.68
CA VAL A 265 9.58 1.66 0.37
C VAL A 265 10.60 0.74 -0.33
N ARG A 266 10.58 -0.57 -0.06
CA ARG A 266 11.37 -1.55 -0.83
C ARG A 266 10.82 -1.75 -2.24
N GLY A 267 9.52 -1.68 -2.43
CA GLY A 267 8.89 -1.69 -3.75
C GLY A 267 9.26 -0.46 -4.56
N CYS A 268 9.34 0.68 -3.88
CA CYS A 268 9.82 1.92 -4.45
C CYS A 268 11.22 1.77 -5.10
N TYR A 269 12.10 0.93 -4.55
CA TYR A 269 13.42 0.64 -5.13
C TYR A 269 13.34 0.08 -6.56
N PHE A 270 12.30 -0.69 -6.89
CA PHE A 270 12.15 -1.36 -8.17
C PHE A 270 11.33 -0.60 -9.21
N ILE A 271 10.81 0.62 -8.91
CA ILE A 271 9.89 1.31 -9.83
C ILE A 271 10.57 1.59 -11.18
N ASP A 272 11.77 2.15 -11.17
CA ASP A 272 12.50 2.48 -12.39
C ASP A 272 12.85 1.24 -13.22
N GLU A 273 13.16 0.11 -12.60
CA GLU A 273 13.39 -1.16 -13.27
C GLU A 273 12.08 -1.71 -13.87
N TYR A 274 10.98 -1.61 -13.12
CA TYR A 274 9.66 -2.01 -13.57
C TYR A 274 9.19 -1.20 -14.78
N GLU A 275 9.34 0.14 -14.75
CA GLU A 275 8.99 1.01 -15.88
C GLU A 275 9.84 0.69 -17.12
N ASN A 276 11.16 0.55 -16.96
CA ASN A 276 12.06 0.22 -18.06
C ASN A 276 11.77 -1.14 -18.71
N SER A 277 11.33 -2.13 -17.92
CA SER A 277 10.97 -3.46 -18.44
C SER A 277 9.65 -3.45 -19.23
N ASN A 278 8.73 -2.54 -18.90
CA ASN A 278 7.43 -2.43 -19.56
C ASN A 278 7.42 -1.49 -20.77
N ASN A 279 8.38 -0.56 -20.88
CA ASN A 279 8.52 0.35 -22.04
C ASN A 279 9.31 -0.28 -23.20
N LYS A 280 9.80 -1.52 -23.05
CA LYS A 280 10.53 -2.26 -24.11
C LYS A 280 9.62 -3.18 -24.94
N LEU A 281 8.33 -3.16 -24.71
CA LEU A 281 7.29 -3.91 -25.43
C LEU A 281 6.35 -2.95 -26.19
#